data_05a6bd21045ff9b53e1c7ef929c740aa
#
_entry.id   05a6bd21045ff9b53e1c7ef929c740aa
#
_cell.length_a   1.000
_cell.length_b   1.000
_cell.length_c   1.000
_cell.angle_alpha   90.00
_cell.angle_beta   90.00
_cell.angle_gamma   90.00
#
_symmetry.space_group_name_H-M   'P 1'
#
loop_
_entity.id
_entity.type
_entity.pdbx_description
1 polymer ?
#
loop_
_entity_poly.entity_id
_entity_poly.type
_entity_poly.pdbx_seq_one_letter_code
_entity_poly.pdbx_strand_id
1 'polypeptide(L)'
;MIELSNVSKSFNGKVKAVNDINITIKDGEIFGFLGPNGAGKTTTIKMITGILKQDSGDIKLNGIDMNKTPLQAKKQFGFVPDSPDMFLKLKGLEYLNFMADIYEVPKSDRTQRIEDLSERFEIKDALKDQMASYSHGMRQKLILMGALIHNPSIWILDEPMTGLDPKASYTLKKMMKEHSESGKSVFFSTHVLEVAEKLCDRIAIINKGEILFCGTIDEMKEHFRGSDSLENMFLRMTENERDI
;
A
#
# COMPACT_ATOMS: atom_id res chain seq x y z
N MET A 1 -12.98 -3.59 0.17
CA MET A 1 -12.54 -4.97 -0.14
C MET A 1 -11.70 -5.00 -1.42
N ILE A 2 -10.59 -5.75 -1.46
CA ILE A 2 -9.77 -6.01 -2.66
C ILE A 2 -9.80 -7.52 -2.93
N GLU A 3 -10.01 -7.91 -4.20
CA GLU A 3 -10.05 -9.31 -4.62
C GLU A 3 -9.13 -9.52 -5.82
N LEU A 4 -8.19 -10.43 -5.69
CA LEU A 4 -7.33 -10.94 -6.76
C LEU A 4 -7.68 -12.40 -6.99
N SER A 5 -8.01 -12.78 -8.23
CA SER A 5 -8.36 -14.14 -8.62
C SER A 5 -7.50 -14.60 -9.79
N ASN A 6 -6.63 -15.58 -9.56
CA ASN A 6 -5.71 -16.20 -10.53
C ASN A 6 -4.85 -15.17 -11.30
N VAL A 7 -4.40 -14.13 -10.60
CA VAL A 7 -3.67 -13.01 -11.19
C VAL A 7 -2.23 -13.41 -11.50
N SER A 8 -1.82 -13.22 -12.76
CA SER A 8 -0.46 -13.49 -13.21
C SER A 8 0.12 -12.35 -14.04
N LYS A 9 1.45 -12.20 -13.97
CA LYS A 9 2.21 -11.23 -14.76
C LYS A 9 3.60 -11.77 -15.10
N SER A 10 3.93 -11.73 -16.38
CA SER A 10 5.25 -12.06 -16.90
C SER A 10 5.87 -10.87 -17.62
N PHE A 11 7.19 -10.73 -17.53
CA PHE A 11 7.96 -9.78 -18.33
C PHE A 11 8.80 -10.53 -19.37
N ASN A 12 8.78 -10.05 -20.61
CA ASN A 12 9.53 -10.61 -21.75
C ASN A 12 9.26 -12.13 -21.99
N GLY A 13 8.07 -12.61 -21.60
CA GLY A 13 7.65 -14.01 -21.81
C GLY A 13 8.46 -15.08 -21.05
N LYS A 14 9.41 -14.68 -20.20
CA LYS A 14 10.34 -15.61 -19.54
C LYS A 14 10.30 -15.55 -18.01
N VAL A 15 10.11 -14.36 -17.43
CA VAL A 15 10.13 -14.19 -15.98
C VAL A 15 8.71 -13.94 -15.49
N LYS A 16 8.16 -14.90 -14.77
CA LYS A 16 6.89 -14.73 -14.05
C LYS A 16 7.14 -13.90 -12.79
N ALA A 17 6.86 -12.62 -12.88
CA ALA A 17 6.99 -11.72 -11.72
C ALA A 17 5.87 -11.90 -10.70
N VAL A 18 4.71 -12.39 -11.16
CA VAL A 18 3.57 -12.80 -10.34
C VAL A 18 2.93 -14.01 -11.01
N ASN A 19 2.67 -15.08 -10.24
CA ASN A 19 2.20 -16.36 -10.74
C ASN A 19 0.99 -16.84 -9.95
N ASP A 20 -0.19 -16.75 -10.57
CA ASP A 20 -1.46 -17.32 -10.09
C ASP A 20 -1.82 -16.93 -8.65
N ILE A 21 -1.68 -15.65 -8.30
CA ILE A 21 -2.00 -15.20 -6.94
C ILE A 21 -3.50 -15.03 -6.73
N ASN A 22 -3.94 -15.48 -5.55
CA ASN A 22 -5.31 -15.42 -5.08
C ASN A 22 -5.31 -14.80 -3.69
N ILE A 23 -5.86 -13.58 -3.54
CA ILE A 23 -5.88 -12.83 -2.28
C ILE A 23 -7.20 -12.10 -2.16
N THR A 24 -7.80 -12.14 -0.97
CA THR A 24 -8.94 -11.31 -0.60
C THR A 24 -8.60 -10.50 0.64
N ILE A 25 -8.72 -9.17 0.54
CA ILE A 25 -8.56 -8.22 1.65
C ILE A 25 -9.93 -7.67 1.99
N LYS A 26 -10.34 -7.85 3.26
CA LYS A 26 -11.67 -7.50 3.73
C LYS A 26 -11.77 -6.01 4.08
N ASP A 27 -13.00 -5.51 4.19
CA ASP A 27 -13.24 -4.18 4.73
C ASP A 27 -12.91 -4.15 6.24
N GLY A 28 -12.38 -3.03 6.71
CA GLY A 28 -11.92 -2.90 8.09
C GLY A 28 -10.62 -3.64 8.42
N GLU A 29 -9.88 -4.14 7.42
CA GLU A 29 -8.67 -4.94 7.61
C GLU A 29 -7.41 -4.14 7.27
N ILE A 30 -6.37 -4.28 8.09
CA ILE A 30 -5.00 -3.90 7.74
C ILE A 30 -4.28 -5.15 7.27
N PHE A 31 -3.97 -5.19 5.98
CA PHE A 31 -3.35 -6.33 5.33
C PHE A 31 -1.91 -6.02 4.92
N GLY A 32 -0.96 -6.80 5.43
CA GLY A 32 0.46 -6.71 5.11
C GLY A 32 0.86 -7.62 3.96
N PHE A 33 1.56 -7.09 2.97
CA PHE A 33 2.10 -7.82 1.83
C PHE A 33 3.63 -7.90 1.93
N LEU A 34 4.14 -9.03 2.40
CA LEU A 34 5.54 -9.21 2.79
C LEU A 34 6.29 -10.03 1.75
N GLY A 35 7.57 -9.74 1.59
CA GLY A 35 8.45 -10.53 0.72
C GLY A 35 9.79 -9.83 0.51
N PRO A 36 10.82 -10.56 0.08
CA PRO A 36 12.11 -9.98 -0.26
C PRO A 36 12.02 -9.03 -1.46
N ASN A 37 13.10 -8.29 -1.72
CA ASN A 37 13.21 -7.46 -2.92
C ASN A 37 13.14 -8.36 -4.18
N GLY A 38 12.34 -7.94 -5.16
CA GLY A 38 12.12 -8.71 -6.37
C GLY A 38 11.08 -9.84 -6.25
N ALA A 39 10.46 -10.04 -5.08
CA ALA A 39 9.44 -11.08 -4.87
C ALA A 39 8.15 -10.90 -5.67
N GLY A 40 7.86 -9.69 -6.20
CA GLY A 40 6.64 -9.38 -6.93
C GLY A 40 5.71 -8.36 -6.26
N LYS A 41 6.08 -7.82 -5.08
CA LYS A 41 5.25 -6.88 -4.29
C LYS A 41 4.79 -5.67 -5.10
N THR A 42 5.74 -4.86 -5.57
CA THR A 42 5.45 -3.65 -6.38
C THR A 42 4.73 -3.98 -7.68
N THR A 43 5.05 -5.12 -8.31
CA THR A 43 4.35 -5.59 -9.52
C THR A 43 2.87 -5.86 -9.22
N THR A 44 2.59 -6.53 -8.12
CA THR A 44 1.21 -6.82 -7.66
C THR A 44 0.46 -5.51 -7.36
N ILE A 45 1.08 -4.58 -6.61
CA ILE A 45 0.49 -3.27 -6.33
C ILE A 45 0.20 -2.48 -7.61
N LYS A 46 1.13 -2.47 -8.57
CA LYS A 46 0.92 -1.81 -9.87
C LYS A 46 -0.23 -2.43 -10.68
N MET A 47 -0.47 -3.72 -10.54
CA MET A 47 -1.64 -4.36 -11.16
C MET A 47 -2.94 -3.99 -10.43
N ILE A 48 -2.97 -4.01 -9.12
CA ILE A 48 -4.13 -3.60 -8.31
C ILE A 48 -4.52 -2.15 -8.61
N THR A 49 -3.55 -1.26 -8.75
CA THR A 49 -3.77 0.18 -9.03
C THR A 49 -4.02 0.48 -10.52
N GLY A 50 -3.93 -0.54 -11.39
CA GLY A 50 -4.14 -0.39 -12.84
C GLY A 50 -3.06 0.47 -13.52
N ILE A 51 -1.85 0.56 -12.93
CA ILE A 51 -0.64 1.12 -13.57
C ILE A 51 -0.05 0.09 -14.53
N LEU A 52 -0.16 -1.19 -14.17
CA LEU A 52 0.27 -2.33 -14.98
C LEU A 52 -0.92 -3.25 -15.22
N LYS A 53 -1.12 -3.68 -16.46
CA LYS A 53 -2.14 -4.66 -16.79
C LYS A 53 -1.61 -6.06 -16.51
N GLN A 54 -2.41 -6.90 -15.82
CA GLN A 54 -2.15 -8.32 -15.64
C GLN A 54 -2.27 -9.08 -16.98
N ASP A 55 -1.59 -10.22 -17.07
CA ASP A 55 -1.65 -11.08 -18.25
C ASP A 55 -2.84 -12.05 -18.16
N SER A 56 -3.21 -12.48 -16.94
CA SER A 56 -4.39 -13.30 -16.66
C SER A 56 -4.98 -12.99 -15.30
N GLY A 57 -6.20 -13.47 -15.06
CA GLY A 57 -6.93 -13.29 -13.81
C GLY A 57 -7.70 -11.98 -13.72
N ASP A 58 -8.42 -11.82 -12.62
CA ASP A 58 -9.30 -10.69 -12.37
C ASP A 58 -8.91 -9.94 -11.10
N ILE A 59 -9.05 -8.62 -11.13
CA ILE A 59 -8.83 -7.72 -9.99
C ILE A 59 -10.09 -6.90 -9.79
N LYS A 60 -10.67 -6.97 -8.58
CA LYS A 60 -11.83 -6.18 -8.19
C LYS A 60 -11.56 -5.35 -6.95
N LEU A 61 -12.04 -4.12 -6.96
CA LEU A 61 -11.99 -3.17 -5.84
C LEU A 61 -13.43 -2.80 -5.48
N ASN A 62 -13.87 -3.19 -4.28
CA ASN A 62 -15.27 -3.07 -3.85
C ASN A 62 -16.27 -3.68 -4.86
N GLY A 63 -15.92 -4.86 -5.42
CA GLY A 63 -16.73 -5.53 -6.44
C GLY A 63 -16.61 -4.92 -7.85
N ILE A 64 -15.90 -3.79 -8.02
CA ILE A 64 -15.71 -3.10 -9.31
C ILE A 64 -14.50 -3.70 -10.02
N ASP A 65 -14.72 -4.25 -11.20
CA ASP A 65 -13.68 -4.88 -12.03
C ASP A 65 -12.74 -3.82 -12.64
N MET A 66 -11.45 -3.94 -12.34
CA MET A 66 -10.42 -3.00 -12.81
C MET A 66 -10.27 -2.99 -14.33
N ASN A 67 -10.56 -4.10 -15.01
CA ASN A 67 -10.46 -4.18 -16.47
C ASN A 67 -11.69 -3.61 -17.18
N LYS A 68 -12.89 -3.75 -16.58
CA LYS A 68 -14.15 -3.33 -17.20
C LYS A 68 -14.45 -1.86 -16.95
N THR A 69 -14.23 -1.40 -15.73
CA THR A 69 -14.58 -0.04 -15.29
C THR A 69 -13.43 0.62 -14.51
N PRO A 70 -12.24 0.82 -15.15
CA PRO A 70 -11.02 1.24 -14.47
C PRO A 70 -11.15 2.59 -13.76
N LEU A 71 -11.87 3.55 -14.31
CA LEU A 71 -12.05 4.86 -13.67
C LEU A 71 -12.87 4.77 -12.38
N GLN A 72 -13.91 3.93 -12.36
CA GLN A 72 -14.71 3.73 -11.17
C GLN A 72 -13.92 2.96 -10.10
N ALA A 73 -13.14 1.95 -10.50
CA ALA A 73 -12.26 1.22 -9.60
C ALA A 73 -11.18 2.14 -9.01
N LYS A 74 -10.58 3.03 -9.81
CA LYS A 74 -9.57 3.99 -9.34
C LYS A 74 -10.11 5.03 -8.34
N LYS A 75 -11.40 5.35 -8.39
CA LYS A 75 -12.03 6.22 -7.38
C LYS A 75 -12.17 5.54 -6.00
N GLN A 76 -12.00 4.22 -5.89
CA GLN A 76 -12.15 3.49 -4.64
C GLN A 76 -10.92 3.58 -3.73
N PHE A 77 -9.75 3.91 -4.26
CA PHE A 77 -8.52 3.85 -3.48
C PHE A 77 -7.69 5.12 -3.54
N GLY A 78 -6.91 5.33 -2.47
CA GLY A 78 -5.74 6.22 -2.45
C GLY A 78 -4.47 5.38 -2.57
N PHE A 79 -3.54 5.78 -3.43
CA PHE A 79 -2.29 5.06 -3.66
C PHE A 79 -1.07 5.90 -3.29
N VAL A 80 -0.15 5.28 -2.55
CA VAL A 80 1.15 5.83 -2.18
C VAL A 80 2.23 4.92 -2.77
N PRO A 81 2.99 5.38 -3.77
CA PRO A 81 4.10 4.62 -4.36
C PRO A 81 5.33 4.58 -3.43
N ASP A 82 6.25 3.67 -3.70
CA ASP A 82 7.53 3.53 -3.02
C ASP A 82 8.48 4.74 -3.20
N SER A 83 8.34 5.48 -4.31
CA SER A 83 9.09 6.70 -4.58
C SER A 83 8.16 7.92 -4.61
N PRO A 84 8.41 8.92 -3.75
CA PRO A 84 7.61 10.15 -3.70
C PRO A 84 8.07 11.21 -4.70
N ASP A 85 9.00 10.90 -5.60
CA ASP A 85 9.63 11.86 -6.52
C ASP A 85 8.75 12.19 -7.73
N MET A 86 7.50 12.58 -7.46
CA MET A 86 6.53 13.01 -8.45
C MET A 86 6.17 14.48 -8.25
N PHE A 87 5.76 15.14 -9.34
CA PHE A 87 5.23 16.51 -9.31
C PHE A 87 6.15 17.58 -8.67
N LEU A 88 7.48 17.40 -8.75
CA LEU A 88 8.48 18.24 -8.06
C LEU A 88 8.38 19.74 -8.39
N LYS A 89 7.81 20.10 -9.53
CA LYS A 89 7.63 21.51 -9.94
C LYS A 89 6.43 22.18 -9.27
N LEU A 90 5.51 21.43 -8.69
CA LEU A 90 4.35 21.98 -7.98
C LEU A 90 4.73 22.39 -6.57
N LYS A 91 4.01 23.38 -6.03
CA LYS A 91 3.98 23.62 -4.59
C LYS A 91 3.16 22.54 -3.88
N GLY A 92 3.44 22.30 -2.59
CA GLY A 92 2.70 21.31 -1.82
C GLY A 92 1.19 21.51 -1.85
N LEU A 93 0.74 22.75 -1.68
CA LEU A 93 -0.69 23.11 -1.73
C LEU A 93 -1.29 22.91 -3.15
N GLU A 94 -0.53 23.22 -4.21
CA GLU A 94 -0.97 23.02 -5.59
C GLU A 94 -1.17 21.52 -5.88
N TYR A 95 -0.22 20.67 -5.42
CA TYR A 95 -0.35 19.23 -5.53
C TYR A 95 -1.59 18.69 -4.82
N LEU A 96 -1.84 19.10 -3.58
CA LEU A 96 -3.03 18.66 -2.82
C LEU A 96 -4.33 19.10 -3.48
N ASN A 97 -4.39 20.34 -4.00
CA ASN A 97 -5.54 20.82 -4.74
C ASN A 97 -5.73 20.05 -6.06
N PHE A 98 -4.65 19.76 -6.78
CA PHE A 98 -4.68 18.95 -7.99
C PHE A 98 -5.24 17.55 -7.72
N MET A 99 -4.78 16.88 -6.65
CA MET A 99 -5.33 15.58 -6.25
C MET A 99 -6.81 15.69 -5.88
N ALA A 100 -7.19 16.73 -5.15
CA ALA A 100 -8.58 16.98 -4.78
C ALA A 100 -9.48 17.24 -6.01
N ASP A 101 -8.96 17.90 -7.05
CA ASP A 101 -9.69 18.12 -8.32
C ASP A 101 -9.90 16.82 -9.07
N ILE A 102 -8.86 15.95 -9.18
CA ILE A 102 -8.96 14.62 -9.83
C ILE A 102 -10.06 13.78 -9.20
N TYR A 103 -10.16 13.80 -7.87
CA TYR A 103 -11.15 13.01 -7.13
C TYR A 103 -12.45 13.77 -6.84
N GLU A 104 -12.66 14.94 -7.45
CA GLU A 104 -13.90 15.73 -7.35
C GLU A 104 -14.26 16.09 -5.89
N VAL A 105 -13.26 16.34 -5.04
CA VAL A 105 -13.49 16.71 -3.64
C VAL A 105 -14.06 18.13 -3.58
N PRO A 106 -15.22 18.34 -2.93
CA PRO A 106 -15.84 19.66 -2.80
C PRO A 106 -14.89 20.67 -2.13
N LYS A 107 -14.92 21.93 -2.59
CA LYS A 107 -14.07 22.99 -2.04
C LYS A 107 -14.29 23.22 -0.54
N SER A 108 -15.51 23.05 -0.07
CA SER A 108 -15.87 23.13 1.36
C SER A 108 -15.07 22.14 2.22
N ASP A 109 -14.94 20.91 1.74
CA ASP A 109 -14.29 19.82 2.49
C ASP A 109 -12.78 19.84 2.34
N ARG A 110 -12.31 20.32 1.18
CA ARG A 110 -10.89 20.33 0.80
C ARG A 110 -10.02 21.08 1.79
N THR A 111 -10.42 22.31 2.15
CA THR A 111 -9.66 23.18 3.05
C THR A 111 -9.48 22.51 4.40
N GLN A 112 -10.55 21.99 4.98
CA GLN A 112 -10.49 21.30 6.27
C GLN A 112 -9.61 20.07 6.22
N ARG A 113 -9.74 19.23 5.18
CA ARG A 113 -8.93 18.01 5.04
C ARG A 113 -7.44 18.31 4.86
N ILE A 114 -7.10 19.34 4.06
CA ILE A 114 -5.71 19.78 3.90
C ILE A 114 -5.16 20.25 5.24
N GLU A 115 -5.92 21.04 6.00
CA GLU A 115 -5.51 21.54 7.30
C GLU A 115 -5.26 20.39 8.28
N ASP A 116 -6.24 19.51 8.48
CA ASP A 116 -6.15 18.37 9.39
C ASP A 116 -4.96 17.44 9.05
N LEU A 117 -4.78 17.11 7.78
CA LEU A 117 -3.68 16.25 7.34
C LEU A 117 -2.32 16.93 7.48
N SER A 118 -2.22 18.23 7.16
CA SER A 118 -0.97 18.96 7.25
C SER A 118 -0.52 19.20 8.69
N GLU A 119 -1.45 19.33 9.62
CA GLU A 119 -1.17 19.38 11.06
C GLU A 119 -0.70 18.02 11.59
N ARG A 120 -1.37 16.92 11.22
CA ARG A 120 -0.98 15.57 11.63
C ARG A 120 0.44 15.20 11.20
N PHE A 121 0.84 15.58 9.98
CA PHE A 121 2.18 15.33 9.45
C PHE A 121 3.19 16.44 9.72
N GLU A 122 2.78 17.53 10.38
CA GLU A 122 3.64 18.69 10.72
C GLU A 122 4.34 19.29 9.49
N ILE A 123 3.60 19.48 8.38
CA ILE A 123 4.13 19.98 7.12
C ILE A 123 3.41 21.27 6.65
N LYS A 124 2.51 21.84 7.48
CA LYS A 124 1.62 22.96 7.12
C LYS A 124 2.38 24.16 6.55
N ASP A 125 3.46 24.57 7.20
CA ASP A 125 4.25 25.74 6.77
C ASP A 125 4.97 25.55 5.45
N ALA A 126 5.32 24.30 5.12
CA ALA A 126 6.01 23.98 3.89
C ALA A 126 5.07 23.90 2.66
N LEU A 127 3.75 23.86 2.83
CA LEU A 127 2.81 23.72 1.71
C LEU A 127 2.90 24.82 0.66
N LYS A 128 3.44 26.00 1.01
CA LYS A 128 3.66 27.13 0.09
C LYS A 128 4.92 26.97 -0.78
N ASP A 129 5.83 26.07 -0.43
CA ASP A 129 7.09 25.86 -1.10
C ASP A 129 6.98 24.79 -2.18
N GLN A 130 7.91 24.79 -3.15
CA GLN A 130 7.97 23.77 -4.19
C GLN A 130 8.40 22.40 -3.63
N MET A 131 7.78 21.34 -4.09
CA MET A 131 8.12 19.97 -3.70
C MET A 131 9.57 19.58 -4.02
N ALA A 132 10.20 20.24 -5.00
CA ALA A 132 11.63 20.07 -5.30
C ALA A 132 12.53 20.43 -4.12
N SER A 133 12.13 21.39 -3.26
CA SER A 133 12.91 21.80 -2.08
C SER A 133 12.69 20.89 -0.85
N TYR A 134 11.72 19.98 -0.91
CA TYR A 134 11.39 19.10 0.21
C TYR A 134 12.44 18.01 0.40
N SER A 135 12.68 17.63 1.65
CA SER A 135 13.37 16.38 1.96
C SER A 135 12.55 15.17 1.44
N HIS A 136 13.20 14.01 1.34
CA HIS A 136 12.49 12.78 0.98
C HIS A 136 11.28 12.50 1.90
N GLY A 137 11.47 12.59 3.21
CA GLY A 137 10.39 12.39 4.19
C GLY A 137 9.27 13.42 4.07
N MET A 138 9.56 14.69 3.75
CA MET A 138 8.52 15.70 3.50
C MET A 138 7.71 15.39 2.24
N ARG A 139 8.36 14.93 1.16
CA ARG A 139 7.66 14.46 -0.05
C ARG A 139 6.77 13.27 0.26
N GLN A 140 7.28 12.29 1.01
CA GLN A 140 6.51 11.12 1.42
C GLN A 140 5.25 11.52 2.22
N LYS A 141 5.38 12.41 3.20
CA LYS A 141 4.25 12.98 3.96
C LYS A 141 3.21 13.62 3.04
N LEU A 142 3.66 14.40 2.06
CA LEU A 142 2.76 15.07 1.13
C LEU A 142 2.02 14.09 0.20
N ILE A 143 2.71 13.06 -0.31
CA ILE A 143 2.08 12.00 -1.12
C ILE A 143 1.03 11.22 -0.30
N LEU A 144 1.34 10.92 0.97
CA LEU A 144 0.38 10.32 1.91
C LEU A 144 -0.88 11.19 2.07
N MET A 145 -0.72 12.50 2.23
CA MET A 145 -1.84 13.44 2.30
C MET A 145 -2.67 13.42 1.01
N GLY A 146 -2.01 13.47 -0.16
CA GLY A 146 -2.67 13.44 -1.46
C GLY A 146 -3.48 12.16 -1.69
N ALA A 147 -3.00 11.02 -1.21
CA ALA A 147 -3.71 9.75 -1.28
C ALA A 147 -4.95 9.70 -0.37
N LEU A 148 -4.99 10.50 0.70
CA LEU A 148 -6.09 10.54 1.66
C LEU A 148 -7.09 11.69 1.42
N ILE A 149 -6.78 12.64 0.56
CA ILE A 149 -7.54 13.88 0.39
C ILE A 149 -9.02 13.63 0.02
N HIS A 150 -9.29 12.56 -0.72
CA HIS A 150 -10.64 12.17 -1.13
C HIS A 150 -11.30 11.14 -0.21
N ASN A 151 -10.65 10.83 0.93
CA ASN A 151 -11.17 9.91 1.94
C ASN A 151 -11.52 8.51 1.38
N PRO A 152 -10.58 7.83 0.70
CA PRO A 152 -10.81 6.58 -0.01
C PRO A 152 -11.34 5.47 0.90
N SER A 153 -12.04 4.49 0.33
CA SER A 153 -12.44 3.26 1.06
C SER A 153 -11.30 2.24 1.15
N ILE A 154 -10.30 2.36 0.29
CA ILE A 154 -9.14 1.48 0.24
C ILE A 154 -7.87 2.35 0.25
N TRP A 155 -6.92 2.05 1.12
CA TRP A 155 -5.64 2.73 1.14
C TRP A 155 -4.52 1.75 0.78
N ILE A 156 -3.87 1.98 -0.37
CA ILE A 156 -2.82 1.12 -0.93
C ILE A 156 -1.48 1.83 -0.80
N LEU A 157 -0.50 1.18 -0.16
CA LEU A 157 0.79 1.79 0.11
C LEU A 157 1.94 0.83 -0.25
N ASP A 158 2.90 1.31 -1.03
CA ASP A 158 4.11 0.55 -1.38
C ASP A 158 5.28 1.06 -0.53
N GLU A 159 5.79 0.24 0.40
CA GLU A 159 6.89 0.53 1.34
C GLU A 159 6.76 1.89 2.06
N PRO A 160 5.60 2.23 2.67
CA PRO A 160 5.27 3.59 3.06
C PRO A 160 6.09 4.18 4.21
N MET A 161 6.79 3.35 4.97
CA MET A 161 7.62 3.80 6.10
C MET A 161 9.01 4.28 5.68
N THR A 162 9.41 4.00 4.44
CA THR A 162 10.73 4.35 3.92
C THR A 162 10.93 5.86 3.90
N GLY A 163 12.01 6.32 4.52
CA GLY A 163 12.37 7.75 4.58
C GLY A 163 11.57 8.61 5.56
N LEU A 164 10.62 8.04 6.30
CA LEU A 164 9.92 8.73 7.37
C LEU A 164 10.75 8.71 8.66
N ASP A 165 10.71 9.82 9.38
CA ASP A 165 11.21 9.90 10.75
C ASP A 165 10.33 9.06 11.72
N PRO A 166 10.80 8.74 12.93
CA PRO A 166 10.05 7.91 13.88
C PRO A 166 8.67 8.49 14.23
N LYS A 167 8.54 9.82 14.33
CA LYS A 167 7.29 10.50 14.66
C LYS A 167 6.27 10.39 13.52
N ALA A 168 6.72 10.62 12.28
CA ALA A 168 5.88 10.48 11.09
C ALA A 168 5.45 9.02 10.88
N SER A 169 6.36 8.05 11.11
CA SER A 169 6.03 6.63 11.06
C SER A 169 4.99 6.23 12.10
N TYR A 170 5.08 6.77 13.32
CA TYR A 170 4.07 6.57 14.35
C TYR A 170 2.72 7.15 13.95
N THR A 171 2.71 8.39 13.42
CA THR A 171 1.49 9.06 12.93
C THR A 171 0.84 8.24 11.81
N LEU A 172 1.63 7.76 10.85
CA LEU A 172 1.14 6.94 9.75
C LEU A 172 0.49 5.64 10.26
N LYS A 173 1.15 4.91 11.16
CA LYS A 173 0.59 3.69 11.78
C LYS A 173 -0.73 3.96 12.49
N LYS A 174 -0.83 5.06 13.23
CA LYS A 174 -2.06 5.48 13.89
C LYS A 174 -3.17 5.77 12.88
N MET A 175 -2.85 6.49 11.80
CA MET A 175 -3.82 6.78 10.74
C MET A 175 -4.28 5.51 10.00
N MET A 176 -3.40 4.52 9.79
CA MET A 176 -3.78 3.22 9.21
C MET A 176 -4.79 2.49 10.12
N LYS A 177 -4.59 2.50 11.44
CA LYS A 177 -5.54 1.94 12.40
C LYS A 177 -6.88 2.68 12.40
N GLU A 178 -6.87 4.01 12.49
CA GLU A 178 -8.08 4.82 12.41
C GLU A 178 -8.86 4.56 11.11
N HIS A 179 -8.13 4.34 10.00
CA HIS A 179 -8.74 4.04 8.71
C HIS A 179 -9.45 2.67 8.73
N SER A 180 -8.80 1.62 9.23
CA SER A 180 -9.39 0.28 9.33
C SER A 180 -10.55 0.25 10.34
N GLU A 181 -10.41 0.88 11.50
CA GLU A 181 -11.47 0.99 12.51
C GLU A 181 -12.72 1.72 12.00
N SER A 182 -12.55 2.60 10.98
CA SER A 182 -13.69 3.23 10.28
C SER A 182 -14.38 2.32 9.25
N GLY A 183 -14.02 1.03 9.19
CA GLY A 183 -14.59 0.03 8.26
C GLY A 183 -13.96 0.06 6.87
N LYS A 184 -12.79 0.71 6.69
CA LYS A 184 -12.07 0.83 5.41
C LYS A 184 -10.85 -0.08 5.38
N SER A 185 -10.38 -0.44 4.18
CA SER A 185 -9.27 -1.37 4.04
C SER A 185 -7.93 -0.64 3.89
N VAL A 186 -6.89 -1.21 4.51
CA VAL A 186 -5.50 -0.81 4.30
C VAL A 186 -4.73 -1.99 3.73
N PHE A 187 -4.08 -1.80 2.59
CA PHE A 187 -3.17 -2.76 1.98
C PHE A 187 -1.79 -2.12 1.83
N PHE A 188 -0.78 -2.69 2.45
CA PHE A 188 0.57 -2.14 2.31
C PHE A 188 1.63 -3.22 2.15
N SER A 189 2.63 -2.92 1.32
CA SER A 189 3.84 -3.74 1.23
C SER A 189 4.86 -3.32 2.27
N THR A 190 5.62 -4.28 2.77
CA THR A 190 6.80 -4.02 3.60
C THR A 190 7.75 -5.21 3.60
N HIS A 191 9.02 -4.94 3.84
CA HIS A 191 10.03 -5.94 4.18
C HIS A 191 10.37 -5.91 5.67
N VAL A 192 9.75 -5.01 6.46
CA VAL A 192 9.99 -4.86 7.90
C VAL A 192 8.95 -5.67 8.67
N LEU A 193 9.35 -6.86 9.10
CA LEU A 193 8.47 -7.84 9.75
C LEU A 193 7.87 -7.35 11.06
N GLU A 194 8.64 -6.61 11.86
CA GLU A 194 8.13 -6.02 13.12
C GLU A 194 6.96 -5.05 12.90
N VAL A 195 6.94 -4.34 11.77
CA VAL A 195 5.83 -3.45 11.43
C VAL A 195 4.58 -4.27 11.14
N ALA A 196 4.74 -5.34 10.35
CA ALA A 196 3.64 -6.22 10.02
C ALA A 196 3.07 -6.92 11.27
N GLU A 197 3.94 -7.44 12.14
CA GLU A 197 3.54 -8.14 13.37
C GLU A 197 2.70 -7.25 14.32
N LYS A 198 3.04 -5.96 14.40
CA LYS A 198 2.37 -5.02 15.33
C LYS A 198 1.13 -4.34 14.75
N LEU A 199 0.98 -4.36 13.43
CA LEU A 199 -0.01 -3.52 12.76
C LEU A 199 -1.06 -4.32 11.99
N CYS A 200 -0.69 -5.47 11.40
CA CYS A 200 -1.57 -6.20 10.49
C CYS A 200 -2.53 -7.13 11.21
N ASP A 201 -3.76 -7.20 10.72
CA ASP A 201 -4.72 -8.23 11.08
C ASP A 201 -4.38 -9.56 10.37
N ARG A 202 -4.02 -9.45 9.07
CA ARG A 202 -3.54 -10.57 8.26
C ARG A 202 -2.38 -10.15 7.38
N ILE A 203 -1.60 -11.13 6.98
CA ILE A 203 -0.46 -10.96 6.09
C ILE A 203 -0.51 -11.97 4.93
N ALA A 204 0.11 -11.61 3.82
CA ALA A 204 0.56 -12.58 2.83
C ALA A 204 2.07 -12.46 2.62
N ILE A 205 2.74 -13.60 2.51
CA ILE A 205 4.16 -13.69 2.17
C ILE A 205 4.27 -14.11 0.72
N ILE A 206 4.89 -13.25 -0.09
CA ILE A 206 5.18 -13.53 -1.50
C ILE A 206 6.68 -13.78 -1.68
N ASN A 207 7.01 -14.80 -2.47
CA ASN A 207 8.38 -15.05 -2.93
C ASN A 207 8.35 -15.52 -4.38
N LYS A 208 9.27 -15.04 -5.22
CA LYS A 208 9.37 -15.39 -6.65
C LYS A 208 8.03 -15.35 -7.40
N GLY A 209 7.14 -14.42 -7.01
CA GLY A 209 5.84 -14.23 -7.63
C GLY A 209 4.72 -15.14 -7.10
N GLU A 210 4.97 -16.00 -6.14
CA GLU A 210 3.98 -16.93 -5.56
C GLU A 210 3.69 -16.61 -4.10
N ILE A 211 2.44 -16.84 -3.67
CA ILE A 211 2.05 -16.69 -2.26
C ILE A 211 2.45 -17.94 -1.50
N LEU A 212 3.38 -17.81 -0.57
CA LEU A 212 3.82 -18.90 0.31
C LEU A 212 2.92 -19.06 1.52
N PHE A 213 2.34 -17.96 2.01
CA PHE A 213 1.44 -17.93 3.15
C PHE A 213 0.43 -16.79 3.00
N CYS A 214 -0.79 -16.98 3.47
CA CYS A 214 -1.80 -15.95 3.60
C CYS A 214 -2.71 -16.26 4.80
N GLY A 215 -2.63 -15.47 5.87
CA GLY A 215 -3.38 -15.70 7.10
C GLY A 215 -3.04 -14.68 8.18
N THR A 216 -3.51 -14.92 9.40
CA THR A 216 -3.14 -14.14 10.58
C THR A 216 -1.73 -14.48 11.06
N ILE A 217 -1.16 -13.61 11.91
CA ILE A 217 0.14 -13.89 12.55
C ILE A 217 0.05 -15.13 13.46
N ASP A 218 -1.09 -15.34 14.11
CA ASP A 218 -1.28 -16.50 14.98
C ASP A 218 -1.36 -17.80 14.19
N GLU A 219 -2.09 -17.82 13.06
CA GLU A 219 -2.11 -18.95 12.12
C GLU A 219 -0.70 -19.28 11.60
N MET A 220 0.13 -18.27 11.33
CA MET A 220 1.51 -18.48 10.94
C MET A 220 2.35 -19.10 12.07
N LYS A 221 2.20 -18.61 13.32
CA LYS A 221 2.87 -19.18 14.49
C LYS A 221 2.48 -20.64 14.75
N GLU A 222 1.21 -20.97 14.59
CA GLU A 222 0.72 -22.36 14.69
C GLU A 222 1.33 -23.26 13.63
N HIS A 223 1.42 -22.80 12.39
CA HIS A 223 2.02 -23.53 11.26
C HIS A 223 3.48 -23.93 11.54
N PHE A 224 4.25 -23.08 12.23
CA PHE A 224 5.65 -23.32 12.61
C PHE A 224 5.85 -23.89 14.02
N ARG A 225 4.79 -24.38 14.69
CA ARG A 225 4.83 -24.98 16.03
C ARG A 225 5.41 -24.06 17.12
N GLY A 226 5.15 -22.78 17.05
CA GLY A 226 4.98 -21.91 18.20
C GLY A 226 6.18 -21.29 18.90
N SER A 227 7.45 -21.52 18.49
CA SER A 227 8.60 -20.96 19.22
C SER A 227 9.48 -19.98 18.43
N ASP A 228 9.25 -19.84 17.14
CA ASP A 228 10.09 -19.00 16.29
C ASP A 228 9.56 -17.56 16.20
N SER A 229 10.48 -16.59 16.04
CA SER A 229 10.11 -15.24 15.69
C SER A 229 9.53 -15.21 14.26
N LEU A 230 8.68 -14.21 13.96
CA LEU A 230 8.17 -14.00 12.59
C LEU A 230 9.30 -13.93 11.55
N GLU A 231 10.45 -13.37 11.96
CA GLU A 231 11.64 -13.28 11.11
C GLU A 231 12.21 -14.66 10.76
N ASN A 232 12.35 -15.56 11.73
CA ASN A 232 12.83 -16.92 11.47
C ASN A 232 11.85 -17.71 10.60
N MET A 233 10.55 -17.57 10.82
CA MET A 233 9.52 -18.19 9.97
C MET A 233 9.60 -17.68 8.55
N PHE A 234 9.74 -16.37 8.37
CA PHE A 234 9.88 -15.73 7.05
C PHE A 234 11.13 -16.20 6.32
N LEU A 235 12.28 -16.27 7.00
CA LEU A 235 13.53 -16.74 6.42
C LEU A 235 13.41 -18.21 5.98
N ARG A 236 12.86 -19.07 6.82
CA ARG A 236 12.61 -20.49 6.43
C ARG A 236 11.72 -20.61 5.20
N MET A 237 10.67 -19.81 5.08
CA MET A 237 9.79 -19.84 3.91
C MET A 237 10.47 -19.32 2.64
N THR A 238 11.36 -18.33 2.76
CA THR A 238 11.96 -17.66 1.61
C THR A 238 13.32 -18.24 1.20
N GLU A 239 14.04 -18.90 2.11
CA GLU A 239 15.39 -19.45 1.88
C GLU A 239 15.41 -20.96 1.63
N ASN A 240 14.45 -21.73 2.17
CA ASN A 240 14.44 -23.22 2.11
C ASN A 240 14.22 -23.83 0.71
N GLU A 241 14.24 -23.05 -0.36
CA GLU A 241 14.32 -23.58 -1.73
C GLU A 241 15.77 -23.79 -2.24
N ARG A 242 16.81 -23.55 -1.41
CA ARG A 242 18.21 -23.73 -1.84
C ARG A 242 18.82 -25.06 -1.43
N ASP A 243 18.13 -25.86 -0.60
CA ASP A 243 18.67 -27.12 -0.04
C ASP A 243 17.73 -28.33 -0.26
N ILE A 244 17.10 -28.45 -1.44
CA ILE A 244 16.52 -29.72 -1.92
C ILE A 244 17.01 -30.00 -3.34
#